data_5c5eaa4439d6a633d5a7084afe2dcf2b
#
_entry.id   5c5eaa4439d6a633d5a7084afe2dcf2b
#
_cell.length_a   1.000
_cell.length_b   1.000
_cell.length_c   1.000
_cell.angle_alpha   90.00
_cell.angle_beta   90.00
_cell.angle_gamma   90.00
#
_symmetry.space_group_name_H-M   'P 1'
#
loop_
_entity.id
_entity.type
_entity.pdbx_description
1 polymer ?
#
loop_
_entity_poly.entity_id
_entity_poly.type
_entity_poly.pdbx_seq_one_letter_code
_entity_poly.pdbx_strand_id
1 'polypeptide(L)'
;MRADLCPLASLLPPDAADEPETAYYRQRLDDPSLLDRAFAVQVEGSAFLAVPVGGCRKGGYLSVSEVVTGLAARSLLRGRPGFPDVRLSWSPYPDCCHVVRWGARVPYEDDPIAEGRFYGYSEEALASFAKTYGHLT
;
A
#
# COMPACT_ATOMS: atom_id res chain seq x y z
N MET A 1 -28.68 14.07 8.40
CA MET A 1 -28.06 12.96 8.36
C MET A 1 -26.65 13.09 8.18
N ARG A 2 -25.96 12.55 8.99
CA ARG A 2 -24.64 12.68 9.00
C ARG A 2 -23.97 11.80 8.12
N ALA A 3 -24.48 10.69 7.81
CA ALA A 3 -23.87 9.72 6.93
C ALA A 3 -23.52 10.30 5.57
N ASP A 4 -24.19 11.34 5.15
CA ASP A 4 -23.92 11.96 3.86
C ASP A 4 -22.59 12.71 3.81
N LEU A 5 -22.02 13.02 4.96
CA LEU A 5 -20.77 13.77 5.03
C LEU A 5 -19.54 12.88 5.06
N CYS A 6 -19.72 11.56 5.16
CA CYS A 6 -18.63 10.62 5.22
C CYS A 6 -18.65 9.69 4.02
N PRO A 7 -17.51 9.38 3.41
CA PRO A 7 -17.50 8.41 2.32
C PRO A 7 -17.89 7.04 2.83
N LEU A 8 -18.55 6.25 1.98
CA LEU A 8 -18.86 4.86 2.30
C LEU A 8 -17.55 4.10 2.21
N ALA A 9 -17.08 3.62 3.35
CA ALA A 9 -15.78 2.98 3.44
C ALA A 9 -15.86 1.72 4.29
N SER A 10 -15.17 0.67 3.87
CA SER A 10 -15.14 -0.58 4.61
C SER A 10 -13.87 -1.36 4.30
N LEU A 11 -13.50 -2.26 5.23
CA LEU A 11 -12.45 -3.23 4.99
C LEU A 11 -13.09 -4.53 4.56
N LEU A 12 -12.60 -5.10 3.49
CA LEU A 12 -13.09 -6.34 2.94
C LEU A 12 -11.95 -7.34 2.84
N PRO A 13 -12.25 -8.63 2.64
CA PRO A 13 -11.19 -9.61 2.39
C PRO A 13 -10.37 -9.24 1.16
N PRO A 14 -9.11 -9.69 1.08
CA PRO A 14 -8.22 -9.26 0.00
C PRO A 14 -8.69 -9.63 -1.39
N ASP A 15 -9.50 -10.66 -1.53
CA ASP A 15 -10.02 -11.07 -2.83
C ASP A 15 -11.06 -10.09 -3.38
N ALA A 16 -11.49 -9.10 -2.60
CA ALA A 16 -12.35 -8.03 -3.11
C ALA A 16 -11.56 -6.99 -3.90
N ALA A 17 -10.23 -7.00 -3.83
CA ALA A 17 -9.40 -6.10 -4.61
C ALA A 17 -9.27 -6.62 -6.04
N ASP A 18 -8.86 -5.74 -6.96
CA ASP A 18 -8.69 -6.11 -8.36
C ASP A 18 -7.63 -7.18 -8.53
N GLU A 19 -7.89 -8.14 -9.39
CA GLU A 19 -6.95 -9.22 -9.65
C GLU A 19 -5.57 -8.73 -10.13
N PRO A 20 -5.47 -7.74 -11.02
CA PRO A 20 -4.15 -7.24 -11.43
C PRO A 20 -3.33 -6.70 -10.26
N GLU A 21 -3.96 -6.05 -9.30
CA GLU A 21 -3.26 -5.54 -8.12
C GLU A 21 -2.79 -6.69 -7.23
N THR A 22 -3.64 -7.68 -7.02
CA THR A 22 -3.29 -8.86 -6.23
C THR A 22 -2.14 -9.62 -6.90
N ALA A 23 -2.21 -9.79 -8.22
CA ALA A 23 -1.18 -10.49 -8.97
C ALA A 23 0.15 -9.76 -8.91
N TYR A 24 0.12 -8.42 -8.91
CA TYR A 24 1.32 -7.60 -8.79
C TYR A 24 2.09 -7.96 -7.53
N TYR A 25 1.40 -8.02 -6.39
CA TYR A 25 2.04 -8.36 -5.12
C TYR A 25 2.39 -9.84 -5.03
N ARG A 26 1.53 -10.72 -5.56
CA ARG A 26 1.79 -12.15 -5.50
C ARG A 26 3.09 -12.51 -6.21
N GLN A 27 3.39 -11.83 -7.28
CA GLN A 27 4.60 -12.08 -8.05
C GLN A 27 5.85 -11.45 -7.45
N ARG A 28 5.69 -10.43 -6.60
CA ARG A 28 6.81 -9.65 -6.12
C ARG A 28 7.17 -9.84 -4.66
N LEU A 29 6.21 -10.18 -3.82
CA LEU A 29 6.48 -10.33 -2.39
C LEU A 29 7.34 -11.56 -2.12
N ASP A 30 8.31 -11.40 -1.22
CA ASP A 30 9.12 -12.52 -0.75
C ASP A 30 8.26 -13.49 0.05
N ASP A 31 7.26 -12.98 0.77
CA ASP A 31 6.32 -13.79 1.52
C ASP A 31 4.90 -13.55 1.02
N PRO A 32 4.47 -14.29 -0.02
CA PRO A 32 3.12 -14.08 -0.56
C PRO A 32 1.99 -14.37 0.43
N SER A 33 2.27 -15.07 1.53
CA SER A 33 1.24 -15.35 2.53
C SER A 33 0.75 -14.07 3.22
N LEU A 34 1.48 -12.96 3.09
CA LEU A 34 1.01 -11.68 3.60
C LEU A 34 -0.29 -11.26 2.92
N LEU A 35 -0.54 -11.73 1.70
CA LEU A 35 -1.79 -11.42 1.00
C LEU A 35 -3.00 -12.04 1.70
N ASP A 36 -2.81 -13.13 2.44
CA ASP A 36 -3.90 -13.75 3.19
C ASP A 36 -4.35 -12.88 4.37
N ARG A 37 -3.50 -11.97 4.80
CA ARG A 37 -3.79 -11.06 5.91
C ARG A 37 -4.00 -9.61 5.44
N ALA A 38 -4.02 -9.40 4.13
CA ALA A 38 -4.26 -8.10 3.55
C ALA A 38 -5.75 -7.75 3.62
N PHE A 39 -6.05 -6.47 3.39
CA PHE A 39 -7.42 -6.00 3.30
C PHE A 39 -7.63 -5.29 1.97
N ALA A 40 -8.81 -5.42 1.41
CA ALA A 40 -9.24 -4.53 0.36
C ALA A 40 -9.92 -3.34 1.05
N VAL A 41 -9.34 -2.16 0.92
CA VAL A 41 -9.89 -0.94 1.47
C VAL A 41 -10.82 -0.37 0.41
N GLN A 42 -12.12 -0.44 0.66
CA GLN A 42 -13.10 0.05 -0.29
C GLN A 42 -13.64 1.40 0.15
N VAL A 43 -13.52 2.40 -0.72
CA VAL A 43 -14.04 3.74 -0.47
C VAL A 43 -14.81 4.17 -1.70
N GLU A 44 -16.13 4.32 -1.55
CA GLU A 44 -17.01 4.80 -2.61
C GLU A 44 -16.82 4.12 -3.97
N GLY A 45 -16.76 2.81 -3.97
CA GLY A 45 -16.67 2.06 -5.22
C GLY A 45 -15.26 1.80 -5.72
N SER A 46 -14.26 2.41 -5.11
CA SER A 46 -12.85 2.11 -5.43
C SER A 46 -12.31 1.19 -4.36
N ALA A 47 -11.56 0.18 -4.78
CA ALA A 47 -10.94 -0.76 -3.85
C ALA A 47 -9.43 -0.70 -4.00
N PHE A 48 -8.73 -0.68 -2.87
CA PHE A 48 -7.26 -0.63 -2.83
C PHE A 48 -6.76 -1.77 -1.98
N LEU A 49 -5.76 -2.49 -2.44
CA LEU A 49 -5.20 -3.60 -1.67
C LEU A 49 -4.17 -3.07 -0.69
N ALA A 50 -4.41 -3.27 0.60
CA ALA A 50 -3.49 -2.89 1.67
C ALA A 50 -2.82 -4.15 2.19
N VAL A 51 -1.51 -4.25 1.97
CA VAL A 51 -0.72 -5.42 2.37
C VAL A 51 -0.01 -5.11 3.67
N PRO A 52 -0.19 -5.95 4.71
CA PRO A 52 0.41 -5.67 6.01
C PRO A 52 1.91 -5.84 6.02
N VAL A 53 2.57 -5.32 7.06
CA VAL A 53 3.98 -5.61 7.29
C VAL A 53 4.10 -7.01 7.85
N GLY A 54 5.26 -7.62 7.63
CA GLY A 54 5.55 -8.98 8.12
C GLY A 54 6.76 -9.53 7.41
N GLY A 55 7.47 -10.46 8.04
CA GLY A 55 8.69 -10.99 7.47
C GLY A 55 9.66 -9.86 7.15
N CYS A 56 10.15 -9.80 5.93
CA CYS A 56 11.06 -8.74 5.52
C CYS A 56 10.37 -7.47 5.03
N ARG A 57 9.02 -7.48 4.93
CA ARG A 57 8.28 -6.28 4.56
C ARG A 57 8.12 -5.38 5.78
N LYS A 58 8.74 -4.22 5.74
CA LYS A 58 8.81 -3.32 6.89
C LYS A 58 7.81 -2.17 6.84
N GLY A 59 7.20 -1.94 5.72
CA GLY A 59 6.19 -0.89 5.57
C GLY A 59 5.33 -1.11 4.34
N GLY A 60 4.32 -0.28 4.19
CA GLY A 60 3.45 -0.32 3.03
C GLY A 60 2.80 1.03 2.80
N TYR A 61 2.11 1.17 1.70
CA TYR A 61 1.44 2.42 1.38
C TYR A 61 0.31 2.22 0.37
N LEU A 62 -0.58 3.20 0.35
CA LEU A 62 -1.62 3.36 -0.67
C LEU A 62 -1.56 4.78 -1.18
N SER A 63 -1.66 4.97 -2.49
CA SER A 63 -1.74 6.30 -3.09
C SER A 63 -3.19 6.57 -3.48
N VAL A 64 -3.72 7.71 -3.07
CA VAL A 64 -5.11 8.10 -3.36
C VAL A 64 -5.13 9.51 -3.90
N SER A 65 -6.11 9.81 -4.76
CA SER A 65 -6.18 11.12 -5.40
C SER A 65 -6.90 12.15 -4.55
N GLU A 66 -7.73 11.72 -3.61
CA GLU A 66 -8.50 12.64 -2.77
C GLU A 66 -8.17 12.46 -1.31
N VAL A 67 -8.04 13.59 -0.59
CA VAL A 67 -7.67 13.55 0.82
C VAL A 67 -8.73 12.85 1.65
N VAL A 68 -10.00 12.96 1.28
CA VAL A 68 -11.09 12.31 2.02
C VAL A 68 -10.94 10.80 1.95
N THR A 69 -10.57 10.27 0.78
CA THR A 69 -10.30 8.85 0.60
C THR A 69 -9.13 8.41 1.48
N GLY A 70 -8.09 9.22 1.54
CA GLY A 70 -6.93 8.92 2.39
C GLY A 70 -7.27 8.92 3.86
N LEU A 71 -8.09 9.87 4.32
CA LEU A 71 -8.53 9.92 5.71
C LEU A 71 -9.36 8.69 6.08
N ALA A 72 -10.25 8.27 5.17
CA ALA A 72 -11.07 7.08 5.40
C ALA A 72 -10.20 5.83 5.47
N ALA A 73 -9.26 5.68 4.56
CA ALA A 73 -8.36 4.52 4.55
C ALA A 73 -7.52 4.48 5.84
N ARG A 74 -7.00 5.63 6.27
CA ARG A 74 -6.22 5.72 7.50
C ARG A 74 -7.05 5.26 8.69
N SER A 75 -8.28 5.73 8.78
CA SER A 75 -9.15 5.37 9.91
C SER A 75 -9.47 3.89 9.93
N LEU A 76 -9.70 3.29 8.75
CA LEU A 76 -10.01 1.88 8.66
C LEU A 76 -8.84 0.99 9.04
N LEU A 77 -7.62 1.38 8.66
CA LEU A 77 -6.44 0.56 8.88
C LEU A 77 -5.85 0.69 10.27
N ARG A 78 -6.07 1.82 10.95
CA ARG A 78 -5.53 2.03 12.28
C ARG A 78 -6.00 0.95 13.24
N GLY A 79 -5.08 0.39 14.02
CA GLY A 79 -5.39 -0.63 15.00
C GLY A 79 -5.51 -2.04 14.44
N ARG A 80 -5.39 -2.21 13.14
CA ARG A 80 -5.47 -3.55 12.55
C ARG A 80 -4.11 -4.25 12.64
N PRO A 81 -4.11 -5.55 12.90
CA PRO A 81 -2.84 -6.30 12.95
C PRO A 81 -2.11 -6.18 11.62
N GLY A 82 -0.82 -5.90 11.69
CA GLY A 82 0.01 -5.74 10.51
C GLY A 82 0.04 -4.32 9.94
N PHE A 83 -0.66 -3.37 10.60
CA PHE A 83 -0.70 -1.98 10.13
C PHE A 83 -0.33 -1.02 11.26
N PRO A 84 0.93 -1.07 11.74
CA PRO A 84 1.36 -0.16 12.80
C PRO A 84 1.62 1.24 12.24
N ASP A 85 1.37 2.25 13.08
CA ASP A 85 1.71 3.64 12.76
C ASP A 85 1.14 4.12 11.42
N VAL A 86 -0.18 3.92 11.24
CA VAL A 86 -0.84 4.37 10.01
C VAL A 86 -0.92 5.89 10.00
N ARG A 87 -0.42 6.49 8.92
CA ARG A 87 -0.32 7.94 8.80
C ARG A 87 -0.61 8.38 7.36
N LEU A 88 -1.05 9.62 7.21
CA LEU A 88 -1.37 10.20 5.91
C LEU A 88 -0.38 11.30 5.58
N SER A 89 0.30 11.19 4.43
CA SER A 89 1.13 12.25 3.89
C SER A 89 0.29 12.99 2.86
N TRP A 90 -0.13 14.20 3.21
CA TRP A 90 -0.96 15.02 2.36
C TRP A 90 -0.11 15.83 1.39
N SER A 91 -0.58 15.93 0.14
CA SER A 91 0.09 16.77 -0.87
C SER A 91 -0.81 17.96 -1.20
N PRO A 92 -0.27 19.18 -1.21
CA PRO A 92 -1.05 20.35 -1.60
C PRO A 92 -1.16 20.51 -3.13
N TYR A 93 -0.44 19.71 -3.90
CA TYR A 93 -0.41 19.84 -5.34
C TYR A 93 -1.49 18.98 -5.99
N PRO A 94 -2.32 19.53 -6.89
CA PRO A 94 -3.45 18.79 -7.46
C PRO A 94 -3.05 17.61 -8.34
N ASP A 95 -1.83 17.60 -8.85
CA ASP A 95 -1.34 16.53 -9.70
C ASP A 95 -0.54 15.47 -8.94
N CYS A 96 -0.48 15.57 -7.61
CA CYS A 96 0.20 14.62 -6.76
C CYS A 96 -0.78 13.87 -5.88
N CYS A 97 -0.54 12.57 -5.69
CA CYS A 97 -1.38 11.77 -4.83
C CYS A 97 -1.05 12.01 -3.36
N HIS A 98 -2.06 11.80 -2.53
CA HIS A 98 -1.84 11.70 -1.08
C HIS A 98 -1.48 10.25 -0.79
N VAL A 99 -0.69 10.01 0.23
CA VAL A 99 -0.18 8.66 0.51
C VAL A 99 -0.50 8.27 1.94
N VAL A 100 -1.19 7.14 2.10
CA VAL A 100 -1.41 6.53 3.40
C VAL A 100 -0.30 5.51 3.59
N ARG A 101 0.46 5.63 4.66
CA ARG A 101 1.60 4.75 4.93
C ARG A 101 1.44 4.07 6.28
N TRP A 102 2.05 2.91 6.40
CA TRP A 102 2.10 2.20 7.69
C TRP A 102 3.45 1.51 7.81
N GLY A 103 3.81 1.15 9.05
CA GLY A 103 5.08 0.51 9.32
C GLY A 103 6.21 1.50 9.48
N ALA A 104 7.43 1.03 9.28
CA ALA A 104 8.63 1.85 9.41
C ALA A 104 8.68 2.92 8.31
N ARG A 105 9.56 3.89 8.45
CA ARG A 105 9.76 4.90 7.43
C ARG A 105 10.82 4.43 6.44
N VAL A 106 10.61 4.74 5.16
CA VAL A 106 11.54 4.36 4.10
C VAL A 106 12.86 5.10 4.31
N PRO A 107 13.98 4.40 4.49
CA PRO A 107 15.26 5.06 4.77
C PRO A 107 15.97 5.63 3.53
N TYR A 108 15.72 5.07 2.34
CA TYR A 108 16.43 5.48 1.12
C TYR A 108 15.45 5.73 -0.01
N GLU A 109 14.95 6.96 -0.09
CA GLU A 109 13.93 7.30 -1.07
C GLU A 109 14.42 7.30 -2.51
N ASP A 110 15.72 7.50 -2.72
CA ASP A 110 16.28 7.57 -4.06
C ASP A 110 16.87 6.26 -4.55
N ASP A 111 16.69 5.18 -3.80
CA ASP A 111 17.24 3.87 -4.14
C ASP A 111 16.11 2.87 -4.32
N PRO A 112 15.64 2.65 -5.57
CA PRO A 112 14.49 1.76 -5.81
C PRO A 112 14.72 0.32 -5.34
N ILE A 113 15.96 -0.18 -5.39
CA ILE A 113 16.25 -1.54 -4.94
C ILE A 113 16.12 -1.63 -3.41
N ALA A 114 16.69 -0.66 -2.70
CA ALA A 114 16.58 -0.62 -1.25
C ALA A 114 15.12 -0.44 -0.83
N GLU A 115 14.35 0.39 -1.55
CA GLU A 115 12.93 0.55 -1.28
C GLU A 115 12.18 -0.76 -1.51
N GLY A 116 12.50 -1.49 -2.58
CA GLY A 116 11.87 -2.77 -2.86
C GLY A 116 12.13 -3.77 -1.73
N ARG A 117 13.35 -3.82 -1.21
CA ARG A 117 13.65 -4.68 -0.07
C ARG A 117 12.87 -4.25 1.17
N PHE A 118 12.75 -2.95 1.38
CA PHE A 118 11.98 -2.40 2.49
C PHE A 118 10.51 -2.85 2.42
N TYR A 119 9.94 -2.88 1.22
CA TYR A 119 8.56 -3.31 1.02
C TYR A 119 8.41 -4.83 0.93
N GLY A 120 9.49 -5.57 1.12
CA GLY A 120 9.44 -7.03 1.20
C GLY A 120 9.38 -7.75 -0.14
N TYR A 121 9.88 -7.13 -1.19
CA TYR A 121 9.93 -7.78 -2.50
C TYR A 121 11.07 -8.80 -2.52
N SER A 122 10.88 -9.90 -3.25
CA SER A 122 11.87 -10.96 -3.33
C SER A 122 13.10 -10.49 -4.09
N GLU A 123 14.25 -11.13 -3.83
CA GLU A 123 15.47 -10.80 -4.57
C GLU A 123 15.29 -11.08 -6.07
N GLU A 124 14.49 -12.08 -6.41
CA GLU A 124 14.16 -12.36 -7.80
C GLU A 124 13.42 -11.21 -8.45
N ALA A 125 12.43 -10.65 -7.76
CA ALA A 125 11.68 -9.50 -8.27
C ALA A 125 12.57 -8.27 -8.41
N LEU A 126 13.48 -8.06 -7.44
CA LEU A 126 14.41 -6.94 -7.49
C LEU A 126 15.41 -7.10 -8.61
N ALA A 127 15.89 -8.32 -8.86
CA ALA A 127 16.80 -8.59 -9.97
C ALA A 127 16.10 -8.33 -11.33
N SER A 128 14.83 -8.69 -11.42
CA SER A 128 14.05 -8.44 -12.63
C SER A 128 13.88 -6.94 -12.88
N PHE A 129 13.64 -6.17 -11.82
CA PHE A 129 13.54 -4.73 -11.92
C PHE A 129 14.86 -4.12 -12.36
N ALA A 130 15.96 -4.54 -11.75
CA ALA A 130 17.28 -4.02 -12.08
C ALA A 130 17.65 -4.33 -13.54
N LYS A 131 17.29 -5.51 -14.02
CA LYS A 131 17.54 -5.89 -15.40
C LYS A 131 16.78 -4.99 -16.37
N THR A 132 15.55 -4.62 -16.03
CA THR A 132 14.72 -3.79 -16.88
C THR A 132 15.12 -2.33 -16.84
N TYR A 133 15.44 -1.80 -15.65
CA TYR A 133 15.67 -0.37 -15.46
C TYR A 133 17.08 0.02 -15.05
N GLY A 134 17.98 -0.94 -14.92
CA GLY A 134 19.34 -0.66 -14.45
C GLY A 134 20.10 0.28 -15.36
N HIS A 135 19.79 0.29 -16.64
CA HIS A 135 20.47 1.15 -17.60
C HIS A 135 20.10 2.62 -17.43
N LEU A 136 19.10 2.92 -16.61
CA LEU A 136 18.67 4.28 -16.35
C LEU A 136 19.46 4.97 -15.24
N THR A 137 20.30 4.22 -14.52
CA THR A 137 21.04 4.79 -13.39
C THR A 137 22.49 5.14 -13.70
#